data_ae3720081ed97444c69d7ba2fcbaf46f
#
_entry.id   ae3720081ed97444c69d7ba2fcbaf46f
#
_cell.length_a   1.000
_cell.length_b   1.000
_cell.length_c   1.000
_cell.angle_alpha   90.00
_cell.angle_beta   90.00
_cell.angle_gamma   90.00
#
_symmetry.space_group_name_H-M   'P 1'
#
loop_
_entity.id
_entity.type
_entity.pdbx_description
1 polymer ?
#
loop_
_entity_poly.entity_id
_entity_poly.type
_entity_poly.pdbx_seq_one_letter_code
_entity_poly.pdbx_strand_id
1 'polypeptide(L)'
;MFPKSKKEIWISDLTHTEQGNSSWTFPLGASFVYSYAKHVFGKEFNFRLFKFPKDLSTALSEQSPAMLCFSNYSWNFELSYKFAYLAKQRDPNLATVFGGPNFPTEETEKISFLKKRSAI
;
A
#
# COMPACT_ATOMS: atom_id res chain seq x y z
N MET A 1 -3.92 -16.98 29.20
CA MET A 1 -3.35 -15.76 28.61
C MET A 1 -3.17 -15.97 27.12
N PHE A 2 -3.85 -15.19 26.29
CA PHE A 2 -3.76 -15.29 24.83
C PHE A 2 -2.58 -14.47 24.33
N PRO A 3 -1.78 -14.98 23.37
CA PRO A 3 -0.74 -14.17 22.75
C PRO A 3 -1.36 -12.95 22.09
N LYS A 4 -0.73 -11.78 22.27
CA LYS A 4 -1.15 -10.54 21.64
C LYS A 4 -1.07 -10.72 20.12
N SER A 5 -2.18 -10.46 19.42
CA SER A 5 -2.19 -10.54 17.96
C SER A 5 -1.15 -9.56 17.38
N LYS A 6 -0.38 -10.02 16.40
CA LYS A 6 0.59 -9.18 15.71
C LYS A 6 -0.14 -8.12 14.90
N LYS A 7 0.44 -6.91 14.84
CA LYS A 7 -0.04 -5.86 13.94
C LYS A 7 0.21 -6.25 12.49
N GLU A 8 -0.72 -5.84 11.63
CA GLU A 8 -0.67 -6.12 10.20
C GLU A 8 0.00 -4.98 9.44
N ILE A 9 0.93 -5.32 8.56
CA ILE A 9 1.55 -4.40 7.60
C ILE A 9 1.29 -4.95 6.21
N TRP A 10 0.59 -4.19 5.38
CA TRP A 10 0.22 -4.61 4.03
C TRP A 10 0.98 -3.80 2.98
N ILE A 11 1.56 -4.50 2.02
CA ILE A 11 2.33 -3.92 0.92
C ILE A 11 1.58 -4.21 -0.37
N SER A 12 1.34 -3.18 -1.17
CA SER A 12 0.52 -3.27 -2.37
C SER A 12 1.28 -2.74 -3.58
N ASP A 13 1.28 -3.51 -4.65
CA ASP A 13 1.69 -3.08 -5.99
C ASP A 13 0.50 -3.32 -6.92
N LEU A 14 -0.43 -2.36 -6.93
CA LEU A 14 -1.72 -2.54 -7.56
C LEU A 14 -1.64 -2.44 -9.08
N THR A 15 -2.30 -3.39 -9.75
CA THR A 15 -2.43 -3.43 -11.19
C THR A 15 -3.89 -3.25 -11.60
N HIS A 16 -4.11 -2.54 -12.70
CA HIS A 16 -5.45 -2.44 -13.30
C HIS A 16 -5.81 -3.77 -13.98
N THR A 17 -7.01 -4.26 -13.68
CA THR A 17 -7.50 -5.55 -14.18
C THR A 17 -8.68 -5.42 -15.14
N GLU A 18 -9.03 -4.19 -15.52
CA GLU A 18 -10.18 -3.94 -16.39
C GLU A 18 -9.85 -4.12 -17.89
N GLN A 19 -10.86 -4.50 -18.67
CA GLN A 19 -10.85 -4.56 -20.15
C GLN A 19 -9.77 -5.46 -20.75
N GLY A 20 -9.57 -6.65 -20.17
CA GLY A 20 -8.65 -7.64 -20.74
C GLY A 20 -7.17 -7.35 -20.54
N ASN A 21 -6.83 -6.32 -19.79
CA ASN A 21 -5.48 -6.07 -19.36
C ASN A 21 -5.09 -7.06 -18.24
N SER A 22 -4.63 -8.24 -18.64
CA SER A 22 -4.01 -9.15 -17.70
C SER A 22 -2.57 -8.71 -17.48
N SER A 23 -2.26 -8.20 -16.31
CA SER A 23 -0.86 -7.96 -15.94
C SER A 23 -0.22 -9.29 -15.52
N TRP A 24 0.55 -9.86 -16.42
CA TRP A 24 1.39 -11.03 -16.15
C TRP A 24 2.65 -10.66 -15.36
N THR A 25 2.88 -9.37 -15.14
CA THR A 25 4.06 -8.90 -14.44
C THR A 25 4.01 -9.24 -12.96
N PHE A 26 5.06 -9.87 -12.48
CA PHE A 26 5.25 -10.13 -11.07
C PHE A 26 5.67 -8.82 -10.37
N PRO A 27 5.11 -8.48 -9.19
CA PRO A 27 5.45 -7.25 -8.47
C PRO A 27 6.81 -7.38 -7.76
N LEU A 28 7.88 -7.42 -8.55
CA LEU A 28 9.21 -7.79 -8.07
C LEU A 28 9.76 -6.84 -6.99
N GLY A 29 9.66 -5.54 -7.22
CA GLY A 29 10.14 -4.54 -6.25
C GLY A 29 9.42 -4.62 -4.91
N ALA A 30 8.09 -4.65 -4.95
CA ALA A 30 7.27 -4.81 -3.75
C ALA A 30 7.53 -6.15 -3.05
N SER A 31 7.75 -7.21 -3.82
CA SER A 31 8.05 -8.54 -3.28
C SER A 31 9.39 -8.59 -2.55
N PHE A 32 10.41 -7.88 -3.05
CA PHE A 32 11.69 -7.77 -2.35
C PHE A 32 11.52 -7.03 -1.01
N VAL A 33 10.80 -5.93 -1.00
CA VAL A 33 10.51 -5.18 0.25
C VAL A 33 9.75 -6.06 1.22
N TYR A 34 8.71 -6.75 0.74
CA TYR A 34 7.92 -7.69 1.54
C TYR A 34 8.79 -8.79 2.15
N SER A 35 9.61 -9.47 1.34
CA SER A 35 10.44 -10.59 1.79
C SER A 35 11.47 -10.15 2.81
N TYR A 36 12.13 -9.03 2.59
CA TYR A 36 13.11 -8.49 3.51
C TYR A 36 12.48 -8.04 4.84
N ALA A 37 11.38 -7.30 4.77
CA ALA A 37 10.66 -6.85 5.95
C ALA A 37 10.16 -8.05 6.78
N LYS A 38 9.62 -9.07 6.12
CA LYS A 38 9.19 -10.30 6.78
C LYS A 38 10.36 -11.05 7.44
N HIS A 39 11.52 -11.08 6.78
CA HIS A 39 12.73 -11.69 7.35
C HIS A 39 13.18 -10.96 8.62
N VAL A 40 13.20 -9.64 8.60
CA VAL A 40 13.69 -8.82 9.73
C VAL A 40 12.64 -8.70 10.84
N PHE A 41 11.38 -8.46 10.51
CA PHE A 41 10.31 -8.09 11.45
C PHE A 41 9.19 -9.10 11.56
N GLY A 42 9.30 -10.27 10.95
CA GLY A 42 8.23 -11.26 10.90
C GLY A 42 7.83 -11.86 12.25
N LYS A 43 8.65 -11.70 13.29
CA LYS A 43 8.29 -12.10 14.65
C LYS A 43 7.36 -11.09 15.34
N GLU A 44 7.40 -9.83 14.92
CA GLU A 44 6.67 -8.71 15.52
C GLU A 44 5.43 -8.32 14.75
N PHE A 45 5.48 -8.45 13.42
CA PHE A 45 4.42 -8.03 12.50
C PHE A 45 4.04 -9.14 11.54
N ASN A 46 2.77 -9.14 11.13
CA ASN A 46 2.30 -9.94 10.00
C ASN A 46 2.35 -9.10 8.73
N PHE A 47 2.94 -9.65 7.67
CA PHE A 47 3.06 -8.98 6.37
C PHE A 47 2.17 -9.67 5.34
N ARG A 48 1.47 -8.87 4.53
CA ARG A 48 0.72 -9.34 3.36
C ARG A 48 1.12 -8.53 2.14
N LEU A 49 1.11 -9.19 0.98
CA LEU A 49 1.41 -8.58 -0.31
C LEU A 49 0.17 -8.65 -1.19
N PHE A 50 -0.20 -7.51 -1.80
CA PHE A 50 -1.36 -7.40 -2.68
C PHE A 50 -0.94 -6.92 -4.06
N LYS A 51 -1.46 -7.54 -5.09
CA LYS A 51 -1.33 -7.13 -6.49
C LYS A 51 -2.68 -6.69 -7.06
N PHE A 52 -3.75 -7.36 -6.68
CA PHE A 52 -5.07 -7.14 -7.26
C PHE A 52 -5.93 -6.25 -6.35
N PRO A 53 -6.53 -5.20 -6.93
CA PRO A 53 -7.42 -4.30 -6.16
C PRO A 53 -8.56 -5.03 -5.45
N LYS A 54 -9.11 -6.06 -6.08
CA LYS A 54 -10.19 -6.86 -5.49
C LYS A 54 -9.74 -7.53 -4.19
N ASP A 55 -8.56 -8.09 -4.15
CA ASP A 55 -8.03 -8.77 -2.97
C ASP A 55 -7.78 -7.77 -1.83
N LEU A 56 -7.22 -6.61 -2.15
CA LEU A 56 -7.03 -5.54 -1.18
C LEU A 56 -8.36 -5.01 -0.65
N SER A 57 -9.34 -4.82 -1.53
CA SER A 57 -10.69 -4.38 -1.14
C SER A 57 -11.34 -5.36 -0.17
N THR A 58 -11.28 -6.66 -0.48
CA THR A 58 -11.81 -7.71 0.40
C THR A 58 -11.11 -7.70 1.76
N ALA A 59 -9.79 -7.64 1.79
CA ALA A 59 -9.04 -7.60 3.03
C ALA A 59 -9.36 -6.37 3.88
N LEU A 60 -9.47 -5.19 3.27
CA LEU A 60 -9.85 -3.95 3.96
C LEU A 60 -11.28 -3.97 4.49
N SER A 61 -12.18 -4.74 3.88
CA SER A 61 -13.55 -4.91 4.39
C SER A 61 -13.58 -5.72 5.68
N GLU A 62 -12.61 -6.58 5.89
CA GLU A 62 -12.55 -7.49 7.05
C GLU A 62 -11.75 -6.90 8.22
N GLN A 63 -10.66 -6.19 7.94
CA GLN A 63 -9.81 -5.63 8.98
C GLN A 63 -9.05 -4.40 8.49
N SER A 64 -8.50 -3.63 9.43
CA SER A 64 -7.62 -2.49 9.13
C SER A 64 -6.18 -2.84 9.51
N PRO A 65 -5.21 -2.70 8.60
CA PRO A 65 -3.81 -2.87 8.97
C PRO A 65 -3.30 -1.67 9.77
N ALA A 66 -2.20 -1.86 10.49
CA ALA A 66 -1.51 -0.75 11.14
C ALA A 66 -0.82 0.18 10.12
N MET A 67 -0.37 -0.42 9.01
CA MET A 67 0.31 0.30 7.93
C MET A 67 -0.10 -0.28 6.57
N LEU A 68 -0.42 0.60 5.64
CA LEU A 68 -0.76 0.27 4.26
C LEU A 68 0.22 0.97 3.31
N CYS A 69 1.03 0.17 2.63
CA CYS A 69 2.11 0.64 1.77
C CYS A 69 1.75 0.42 0.31
N PHE A 70 2.12 1.37 -0.54
CA PHE A 70 1.87 1.30 -1.98
C PHE A 70 3.15 1.49 -2.78
N SER A 71 3.39 0.61 -3.74
CA SER A 71 4.35 0.84 -4.81
C SER A 71 3.72 1.82 -5.81
N ASN A 72 4.31 3.01 -5.91
CA ASN A 72 3.69 4.15 -6.57
C ASN A 72 4.33 4.43 -7.93
N TYR A 73 3.57 4.17 -8.98
CA TYR A 73 3.90 4.49 -10.37
C TYR A 73 2.82 5.42 -10.96
N SER A 74 3.12 6.02 -12.09
CA SER A 74 2.17 6.93 -12.76
C SER A 74 0.85 6.23 -13.14
N TRP A 75 0.90 4.96 -13.52
CA TRP A 75 -0.27 4.19 -13.96
C TRP A 75 -1.16 3.67 -12.83
N ASN A 76 -0.65 3.55 -11.60
CA ASN A 76 -1.45 3.04 -10.47
C ASN A 76 -1.67 4.05 -9.34
N PHE A 77 -1.18 5.27 -9.49
CA PHE A 77 -1.20 6.27 -8.43
C PHE A 77 -2.63 6.64 -8.00
N GLU A 78 -3.50 6.94 -8.94
CA GLU A 78 -4.89 7.33 -8.64
C GLU A 78 -5.64 6.20 -7.92
N LEU A 79 -5.43 4.97 -8.36
CA LEU A 79 -6.01 3.79 -7.72
C LEU A 79 -5.50 3.62 -6.28
N SER A 80 -4.19 3.69 -6.10
CA SER A 80 -3.55 3.59 -4.79
C SER A 80 -3.98 4.72 -3.85
N TYR A 81 -4.05 5.94 -4.36
CA TYR A 81 -4.52 7.11 -3.61
C TYR A 81 -5.96 6.90 -3.12
N LYS A 82 -6.84 6.41 -3.98
CA LYS A 82 -8.24 6.15 -3.61
C LYS A 82 -8.35 5.10 -2.50
N PHE A 83 -7.58 4.03 -2.57
CA PHE A 83 -7.53 3.03 -1.51
C PHE A 83 -7.02 3.62 -0.19
N ALA A 84 -5.94 4.39 -0.24
CA ALA A 84 -5.39 5.05 0.94
C ALA A 84 -6.40 6.01 1.57
N TYR A 85 -7.06 6.81 0.75
CA TYR A 85 -8.09 7.76 1.20
C TYR A 85 -9.24 7.06 1.91
N LEU A 86 -9.84 6.05 1.27
CA LEU A 86 -10.97 5.32 1.84
C LEU A 86 -10.58 4.55 3.12
N ALA A 87 -9.41 3.94 3.13
CA ALA A 87 -8.89 3.25 4.31
C ALA A 87 -8.67 4.23 5.49
N LYS A 88 -8.13 5.40 5.19
CA LYS A 88 -7.90 6.46 6.17
C LYS A 88 -9.20 7.04 6.74
N GLN A 89 -10.25 7.12 5.92
CA GLN A 89 -11.58 7.54 6.38
C GLN A 89 -12.19 6.54 7.38
N ARG A 90 -11.94 5.26 7.19
CA ARG A 90 -12.41 4.20 8.11
C ARG A 90 -11.58 4.10 9.38
N ASP A 91 -10.28 4.29 9.25
CA ASP A 91 -9.33 4.21 10.37
C ASP A 91 -8.32 5.35 10.28
N PRO A 92 -8.58 6.49 10.95
CA PRO A 92 -7.66 7.62 10.94
C PRO A 92 -6.27 7.33 11.51
N ASN A 93 -6.13 6.27 12.29
CA ASN A 93 -4.84 5.87 12.89
C ASN A 93 -3.97 5.04 11.93
N LEU A 94 -4.54 4.60 10.81
CA LEU A 94 -3.79 3.89 9.79
C LEU A 94 -2.64 4.73 9.25
N ALA A 95 -1.43 4.19 9.23
CA ALA A 95 -0.31 4.81 8.53
C ALA A 95 -0.31 4.42 7.05
N THR A 96 -0.16 5.39 6.17
CA THR A 96 -0.01 5.16 4.73
C THR A 96 1.39 5.49 4.26
N VAL A 97 1.96 4.67 3.39
CA VAL A 97 3.31 4.85 2.84
C VAL A 97 3.26 4.68 1.33
N PHE A 98 3.78 5.66 0.61
CA PHE A 98 3.94 5.60 -0.84
C PHE A 98 5.43 5.57 -1.18
N GLY A 99 5.87 4.51 -1.83
CA GLY A 99 7.23 4.36 -2.31
C GLY A 99 7.23 4.14 -3.81
N GLY A 100 8.37 4.37 -4.47
CA GLY A 100 8.51 4.18 -5.91
C GLY A 100 8.80 5.47 -6.65
N PRO A 101 8.89 5.42 -8.00
CA PRO A 101 9.43 6.53 -8.79
C PRO A 101 8.48 7.69 -9.03
N ASN A 102 7.19 7.55 -8.75
CA ASN A 102 6.20 8.59 -9.04
C ASN A 102 6.12 9.63 -7.92
N PHE A 103 7.22 10.32 -7.70
CA PHE A 103 7.32 11.41 -6.73
C PHE A 103 8.15 12.54 -7.33
N PRO A 104 7.76 13.81 -7.19
CA PRO A 104 8.51 14.93 -7.77
C PRO A 104 9.93 15.02 -7.21
N THR A 105 10.87 15.43 -8.05
CA THR A 105 12.27 15.62 -7.66
C THR A 105 12.55 17.04 -7.19
N GLU A 106 11.84 18.02 -7.75
CA GLU A 106 11.98 19.43 -7.39
C GLU A 106 11.29 19.73 -6.05
N GLU A 107 11.95 20.51 -5.20
CA GLU A 107 11.49 20.77 -3.83
C GLU A 107 10.13 21.47 -3.79
N THR A 108 9.92 22.48 -4.64
CA THR A 108 8.64 23.20 -4.73
C THR A 108 7.50 22.29 -5.18
N GLU A 109 7.78 21.39 -6.13
CA GLU A 109 6.82 20.40 -6.60
C GLU A 109 6.50 19.34 -5.54
N LYS A 110 7.50 18.93 -4.74
CA LYS A 110 7.29 18.03 -3.60
C LYS A 110 6.31 18.62 -2.60
N ILE A 111 6.49 19.86 -2.22
CA ILE A 111 5.63 20.56 -1.28
C ILE A 111 4.20 20.67 -1.82
N SER A 112 4.05 21.06 -3.09
CA SER A 112 2.74 21.13 -3.74
C SER A 112 2.06 19.77 -3.82
N PHE A 113 2.81 18.74 -4.17
CA PHE A 113 2.32 17.36 -4.24
C PHE A 113 1.78 16.88 -2.89
N LEU A 114 2.54 17.09 -1.82
CA LEU A 114 2.16 16.68 -0.47
C LEU A 114 0.95 17.47 0.06
N LYS A 115 0.91 18.78 -0.18
CA LYS A 115 -0.24 19.62 0.23
C LYS A 115 -1.55 19.17 -0.40
N LYS A 116 -1.53 18.82 -1.68
CA LYS A 116 -2.72 18.34 -2.40
C LYS A 116 -3.23 16.99 -1.90
N ARG A 117 -2.38 16.24 -1.19
CA ARG A 117 -2.64 14.86 -0.76
C ARG A 117 -2.58 14.67 0.74
N SER A 118 -2.85 15.73 1.48
CA SER A 118 -2.79 15.72 2.95
C SER A 118 -3.82 14.82 3.62
N ALA A 119 -4.80 14.31 2.87
CA ALA A 119 -5.84 13.43 3.39
C ALA A 119 -5.43 11.95 3.50
N ILE A 120 -4.20 11.61 3.12
CA ILE A 120 -3.71 10.21 3.18
C ILE A 120 -2.52 10.05 4.10
#